data_f4d68f9a392b81e389cd22a38d9ef2a7
#
_entry.id   f4d68f9a392b81e389cd22a38d9ef2a7
#
_cell.length_a   1.000
_cell.length_b   1.000
_cell.length_c   1.000
_cell.angle_alpha   90.00
_cell.angle_beta   90.00
_cell.angle_gamma   90.00
#
_symmetry.space_group_name_H-M   'P 1'
#
loop_
_entity.id
_entity.type
_entity.pdbx_description
1 polymer ?
#
loop_
_entity_poly.entity_id
_entity_poly.type
_entity_poly.pdbx_seq_one_letter_code
_entity_poly.pdbx_strand_id
1 'polypeptide(L)'
;MLTAMTPGPLVALIALALGLVVSGAPWSDAPPAEAQSPAVSRSGVLGGADYLIEVPANWTGGLVVFAHGIQRGPGRGDVRMPPIASHIIAEGHAWIASGYRAREYQPHLFIEDLVALRELFLKEIRQPRWSIIYGQSMGGHITVASLELRPGLYQGGLSECGLVDGIGIADYLMAYTAAAELISGVPILDAPDRQVFGPLLEGVVRALGMPGSYTARGRQFDSVVKFLMGADRAGNDLPLRLQGLQARYLLNIMHRPKDVENEANPGLRAASTAHVKYRIDPGLGLTEDELNARVRRIHPVKDARSSTANPMYAERTGRLTVPLLTLHETGDAWVPLSLEQSYKRRTMMAGTDHLLVQRVVRAPSHCGVDGSTRRQAFDDLVAWIERGVRPDGEDVLASDLSRVGLKWTPYLHPEDPLAARR
;
A
#
# COMPACT_ATOMS: atom_id res chain seq x y z
N MET A 1 -6.68 -14.91 -66.76
CA MET A 1 -7.51 -16.11 -66.86
C MET A 1 -7.99 -16.45 -65.47
N LEU A 2 -9.28 -16.25 -65.23
CA LEU A 2 -10.00 -16.65 -64.03
C LEU A 2 -10.22 -18.16 -64.04
N THR A 3 -10.10 -18.80 -62.89
CA THR A 3 -10.92 -19.97 -62.58
C THR A 3 -11.29 -19.95 -61.09
N ALA A 4 -12.59 -19.81 -60.88
CA ALA A 4 -13.28 -19.96 -59.63
C ALA A 4 -13.39 -21.41 -59.24
N MET A 5 -13.28 -21.75 -57.95
CA MET A 5 -13.75 -23.03 -57.40
C MET A 5 -14.70 -22.78 -56.22
N THR A 6 -15.84 -23.42 -56.33
CA THR A 6 -17.06 -23.43 -55.52
C THR A 6 -16.91 -24.18 -54.19
N PRO A 7 -17.77 -23.93 -53.20
CA PRO A 7 -17.72 -24.56 -51.88
C PRO A 7 -18.47 -25.89 -51.79
N GLY A 8 -17.96 -26.83 -50.99
CA GLY A 8 -18.60 -28.11 -50.63
C GLY A 8 -19.20 -28.09 -49.24
N PRO A 9 -20.01 -29.07 -48.83
CA PRO A 9 -21.18 -28.84 -48.01
C PRO A 9 -21.01 -29.04 -46.50
N LEU A 10 -21.92 -28.35 -45.77
CA LEU A 10 -22.19 -28.46 -44.34
C LEU A 10 -22.45 -29.91 -43.90
N VAL A 11 -21.82 -30.32 -42.78
CA VAL A 11 -22.27 -31.44 -41.96
C VAL A 11 -22.81 -30.87 -40.66
N ALA A 12 -24.12 -31.00 -40.48
CA ALA A 12 -24.82 -30.65 -39.24
C ALA A 12 -24.67 -31.79 -38.23
N LEU A 13 -24.10 -31.50 -37.04
CA LEU A 13 -24.12 -32.39 -35.89
C LEU A 13 -25.19 -31.89 -34.92
N ILE A 14 -26.22 -32.70 -34.77
CA ILE A 14 -27.30 -32.52 -33.79
C ILE A 14 -26.76 -32.97 -32.40
N ALA A 15 -26.64 -32.04 -31.48
CA ALA A 15 -26.37 -32.34 -30.07
C ALA A 15 -27.71 -32.38 -29.30
N LEU A 16 -28.04 -33.53 -28.78
CA LEU A 16 -29.14 -33.72 -27.83
C LEU A 16 -28.77 -33.10 -26.50
N ALA A 17 -29.47 -32.07 -26.05
CA ALA A 17 -29.33 -31.51 -24.72
C ALA A 17 -30.31 -32.21 -23.78
N LEU A 18 -29.78 -33.00 -22.84
CA LEU A 18 -30.53 -33.45 -21.66
C LEU A 18 -30.60 -32.26 -20.67
N GLY A 19 -31.82 -31.77 -20.45
CA GLY A 19 -32.12 -30.75 -19.45
C GLY A 19 -32.10 -31.35 -18.04
N LEU A 20 -31.10 -30.94 -17.23
CA LEU A 20 -31.16 -31.02 -15.77
C LEU A 20 -31.75 -29.70 -15.25
N VAL A 21 -33.01 -29.74 -14.85
CA VAL A 21 -33.66 -28.64 -14.12
C VAL A 21 -33.11 -28.67 -12.69
N VAL A 22 -32.11 -27.85 -12.39
CA VAL A 22 -31.70 -27.51 -11.03
C VAL A 22 -32.58 -26.35 -10.61
N SER A 23 -33.58 -26.59 -9.76
CA SER A 23 -34.35 -25.55 -9.10
C SER A 23 -33.49 -24.83 -8.08
N GLY A 24 -32.74 -23.83 -8.54
CA GLY A 24 -32.07 -22.87 -7.70
C GLY A 24 -33.08 -21.84 -7.20
N ALA A 25 -33.16 -21.67 -5.88
CA ALA A 25 -33.88 -20.56 -5.28
C ALA A 25 -33.36 -19.25 -5.87
N PRO A 26 -34.19 -18.23 -6.13
CA PRO A 26 -33.74 -16.97 -6.66
C PRO A 26 -32.85 -16.27 -5.60
N TRP A 27 -31.63 -16.09 -5.93
CA TRP A 27 -30.78 -15.09 -5.24
C TRP A 27 -31.49 -13.76 -5.47
N SER A 28 -32.03 -13.17 -4.42
CA SER A 28 -32.54 -11.80 -4.50
C SER A 28 -31.36 -10.89 -4.61
N ASP A 29 -30.97 -10.57 -5.84
CA ASP A 29 -30.20 -9.38 -6.13
C ASP A 29 -31.06 -8.18 -5.72
N ALA A 30 -30.96 -7.77 -4.47
CA ALA A 30 -31.40 -6.44 -4.10
C ALA A 30 -30.58 -5.49 -4.99
N PRO A 31 -31.21 -4.61 -5.78
CA PRO A 31 -30.48 -3.65 -6.58
C PRO A 31 -29.55 -2.87 -5.65
N PRO A 32 -28.30 -2.58 -6.06
CA PRO A 32 -27.43 -1.72 -5.27
C PRO A 32 -28.23 -0.46 -4.97
N ALA A 33 -28.30 -0.07 -3.69
CA ALA A 33 -28.99 1.15 -3.28
C ALA A 33 -28.53 2.26 -4.21
N GLU A 34 -29.49 2.94 -4.86
CA GLU A 34 -29.18 4.06 -5.77
C GLU A 34 -28.23 4.99 -5.02
N ALA A 35 -27.04 5.18 -5.58
CA ALA A 35 -26.03 6.04 -4.99
C ALA A 35 -26.64 7.43 -4.85
N GLN A 36 -26.94 7.85 -3.62
CA GLN A 36 -27.49 9.16 -3.37
C GLN A 36 -26.51 10.20 -3.90
N SER A 37 -26.97 11.06 -4.79
CA SER A 37 -26.16 12.17 -5.28
C SER A 37 -25.89 13.13 -4.14
N PRO A 38 -24.67 13.71 -4.03
CA PRO A 38 -24.38 14.71 -3.02
C PRO A 38 -25.30 15.94 -3.17
N ALA A 39 -25.76 16.50 -2.05
CA ALA A 39 -26.55 17.74 -2.07
C ALA A 39 -25.68 18.96 -2.38
N VAL A 40 -24.40 18.89 -1.98
CA VAL A 40 -23.38 19.89 -2.33
C VAL A 40 -22.20 19.16 -2.96
N SER A 41 -21.93 19.52 -4.22
CA SER A 41 -20.71 19.13 -4.93
C SER A 41 -19.96 20.41 -5.29
N ARG A 42 -18.74 20.56 -4.79
CA ARG A 42 -17.95 21.78 -4.96
C ARG A 42 -16.51 21.46 -5.31
N SER A 43 -16.04 22.05 -6.39
CA SER A 43 -14.66 21.92 -6.85
C SER A 43 -14.03 23.30 -7.07
N GLY A 44 -12.70 23.35 -7.09
CA GLY A 44 -11.95 24.57 -7.33
C GLY A 44 -10.45 24.34 -7.18
N VAL A 45 -9.71 25.43 -7.00
CA VAL A 45 -8.26 25.43 -6.75
C VAL A 45 -8.00 26.13 -5.42
N LEU A 46 -7.24 25.48 -4.53
CA LEU A 46 -6.82 26.02 -3.24
C LEU A 46 -5.32 25.86 -3.08
N GLY A 47 -4.57 26.94 -2.90
CA GLY A 47 -3.12 26.89 -2.72
C GLY A 47 -2.34 26.22 -3.88
N GLY A 48 -2.91 26.24 -5.10
CA GLY A 48 -2.33 25.57 -6.27
C GLY A 48 -2.73 24.10 -6.44
N ALA A 49 -3.55 23.54 -5.54
CA ALA A 49 -4.10 22.20 -5.63
C ALA A 49 -5.57 22.23 -6.06
N ASP A 50 -5.95 21.38 -7.01
CA ASP A 50 -7.36 21.14 -7.32
C ASP A 50 -8.01 20.41 -6.14
N TYR A 51 -9.29 20.69 -5.87
CA TYR A 51 -10.01 20.02 -4.80
C TYR A 51 -11.44 19.64 -5.19
N LEU A 52 -12.00 18.70 -4.44
CA LEU A 52 -13.41 18.31 -4.49
C LEU A 52 -13.96 18.16 -3.07
N ILE A 53 -15.16 18.68 -2.84
CA ILE A 53 -15.96 18.58 -1.60
C ILE A 53 -17.31 17.98 -1.98
N GLU A 54 -17.72 16.91 -1.29
CA GLU A 54 -19.01 16.25 -1.49
C GLU A 54 -19.72 16.14 -0.14
N VAL A 55 -20.96 16.64 -0.05
CA VAL A 55 -21.76 16.62 1.17
C VAL A 55 -23.15 16.03 0.85
N PRO A 56 -23.59 14.95 1.53
CA PRO A 56 -24.93 14.39 1.30
C PRO A 56 -26.05 15.29 1.87
N ALA A 57 -27.26 15.15 1.34
CA ALA A 57 -28.43 15.90 1.81
C ALA A 57 -28.76 15.60 3.28
N ASN A 58 -28.55 14.37 3.71
CA ASN A 58 -28.76 13.88 5.07
C ASN A 58 -27.49 13.93 5.93
N TRP A 59 -26.61 14.91 5.71
CA TRP A 59 -25.31 14.95 6.41
C TRP A 59 -25.44 14.87 7.94
N THR A 60 -24.85 13.81 8.50
CA THR A 60 -24.88 13.48 9.94
C THR A 60 -23.80 14.20 10.76
N GLY A 61 -22.90 14.97 10.10
CA GLY A 61 -21.80 15.69 10.73
C GLY A 61 -20.44 14.98 10.67
N GLY A 62 -20.33 13.81 10.05
CA GLY A 62 -19.05 13.15 9.82
C GLY A 62 -18.33 13.70 8.58
N LEU A 63 -17.00 13.88 8.67
CA LEU A 63 -16.15 14.33 7.57
C LEU A 63 -14.99 13.37 7.35
N VAL A 64 -14.83 12.92 6.11
CA VAL A 64 -13.69 12.13 5.65
C VAL A 64 -12.76 13.01 4.82
N VAL A 65 -11.51 13.15 5.25
CA VAL A 65 -10.44 13.82 4.49
C VAL A 65 -9.64 12.73 3.78
N PHE A 66 -9.75 12.67 2.46
CA PHE A 66 -9.11 11.60 1.69
C PHE A 66 -7.72 11.99 1.20
N ALA A 67 -6.73 11.16 1.52
CA ALA A 67 -5.35 11.26 1.09
C ALA A 67 -5.05 10.16 0.05
N HIS A 68 -4.97 10.52 -1.22
CA HIS A 68 -4.68 9.54 -2.28
C HIS A 68 -3.19 9.14 -2.35
N GLY A 69 -2.90 8.05 -3.06
CA GLY A 69 -1.56 7.55 -3.32
C GLY A 69 -0.73 8.46 -4.25
N ILE A 70 0.52 8.04 -4.51
CA ILE A 70 1.46 8.77 -5.35
C ILE A 70 0.93 8.94 -6.78
N GLN A 71 1.12 10.13 -7.33
CA GLN A 71 0.97 10.42 -8.76
C GLN A 71 2.31 10.88 -9.31
N ARG A 72 2.68 10.39 -10.48
CA ARG A 72 3.99 10.68 -11.09
C ARG A 72 3.90 11.70 -12.20
N GLY A 73 5.03 12.33 -12.50
CA GLY A 73 5.18 13.30 -13.57
C GLY A 73 5.18 14.76 -13.08
N PRO A 74 5.39 15.71 -13.98
CA PRO A 74 5.44 17.14 -13.63
C PRO A 74 4.06 17.72 -13.36
N GLY A 75 4.03 18.85 -12.64
CA GLY A 75 2.82 19.64 -12.38
C GLY A 75 2.06 19.22 -11.11
N ARG A 76 0.87 19.77 -10.97
CA ARG A 76 -0.05 19.43 -9.88
C ARG A 76 -0.74 18.08 -10.13
N GLY A 77 -1.18 17.43 -9.08
CA GLY A 77 -1.89 16.16 -9.19
C GLY A 77 -3.37 16.32 -9.54
N ASP A 78 -3.98 15.22 -9.94
CA ASP A 78 -5.42 15.14 -10.20
C ASP A 78 -6.16 14.72 -8.93
N VAL A 79 -7.35 15.28 -8.69
CA VAL A 79 -8.20 14.86 -7.58
C VAL A 79 -8.59 13.39 -7.75
N ARG A 80 -8.45 12.62 -6.68
CA ARG A 80 -8.91 11.24 -6.59
C ARG A 80 -9.99 11.14 -5.52
N MET A 81 -11.06 10.44 -5.84
CA MET A 81 -12.13 10.16 -4.88
C MET A 81 -11.74 8.99 -3.96
N PRO A 82 -12.27 8.93 -2.74
CA PRO A 82 -12.15 7.72 -1.91
C PRO A 82 -12.70 6.49 -2.67
N PRO A 83 -12.08 5.31 -2.55
CA PRO A 83 -12.59 4.09 -3.22
C PRO A 83 -14.00 3.71 -2.82
N ILE A 84 -14.45 4.17 -1.66
CA ILE A 84 -15.80 3.96 -1.10
C ILE A 84 -16.59 5.26 -1.02
N ALA A 85 -16.34 6.23 -1.92
CA ALA A 85 -17.00 7.54 -1.90
C ALA A 85 -18.54 7.46 -1.84
N SER A 86 -19.14 6.57 -2.65
CA SER A 86 -20.59 6.37 -2.66
C SER A 86 -21.12 5.82 -1.33
N HIS A 87 -20.37 4.93 -0.66
CA HIS A 87 -20.73 4.39 0.65
C HIS A 87 -20.65 5.49 1.72
N ILE A 88 -19.60 6.31 1.72
CA ILE A 88 -19.44 7.43 2.65
C ILE A 88 -20.65 8.37 2.55
N ILE A 89 -21.08 8.71 1.33
CA ILE A 89 -22.26 9.55 1.08
C ILE A 89 -23.56 8.86 1.53
N ALA A 90 -23.73 7.57 1.24
CA ALA A 90 -24.92 6.80 1.63
C ALA A 90 -25.06 6.71 3.15
N GLU A 91 -23.95 6.59 3.90
CA GLU A 91 -23.95 6.61 5.37
C GLU A 91 -24.13 8.02 5.97
N GLY A 92 -24.37 9.03 5.13
CA GLY A 92 -24.62 10.40 5.57
C GLY A 92 -23.36 11.16 5.98
N HIS A 93 -22.20 10.81 5.47
CA HIS A 93 -20.95 11.50 5.77
C HIS A 93 -20.44 12.28 4.55
N ALA A 94 -19.84 13.43 4.81
CA ALA A 94 -19.17 14.22 3.79
C ALA A 94 -17.75 13.69 3.55
N TRP A 95 -17.21 13.93 2.35
CA TRP A 95 -15.80 13.73 2.08
C TRP A 95 -15.20 14.89 1.28
N ILE A 96 -13.89 15.08 1.47
CA ILE A 96 -13.09 16.06 0.76
C ILE A 96 -11.79 15.40 0.26
N ALA A 97 -11.32 15.82 -0.91
CA ALA A 97 -10.07 15.35 -1.49
C ALA A 97 -9.33 16.48 -2.21
N SER A 98 -8.01 16.52 -2.05
CA SER A 98 -7.10 17.37 -2.80
C SER A 98 -6.40 16.58 -3.88
N GLY A 99 -6.18 17.20 -5.06
CA GLY A 99 -5.29 16.66 -6.10
C GLY A 99 -3.81 16.88 -5.79
N TYR A 100 -3.51 17.64 -4.73
CA TYR A 100 -2.20 18.13 -4.33
C TYR A 100 -1.58 19.16 -5.30
N ARG A 101 -0.84 20.11 -4.73
CA ARG A 101 -0.15 21.17 -5.49
C ARG A 101 1.02 20.66 -6.32
N ALA A 102 1.47 19.44 -6.07
CA ALA A 102 2.57 18.79 -6.76
C ALA A 102 2.30 17.29 -6.94
N ARG A 103 3.18 16.64 -7.70
CA ARG A 103 3.23 15.18 -7.85
C ARG A 103 4.45 14.62 -7.11
N GLU A 104 4.75 13.35 -7.29
CA GLU A 104 5.81 12.58 -6.66
C GLU A 104 5.60 12.40 -5.14
N TYR A 105 6.63 12.02 -4.41
CA TYR A 105 6.55 11.70 -2.99
C TYR A 105 6.89 12.92 -2.13
N GLN A 106 5.89 13.75 -1.84
CA GLN A 106 6.04 14.99 -1.06
C GLN A 106 4.97 15.10 0.05
N PRO A 107 4.89 14.12 0.98
CA PRO A 107 3.81 14.06 1.98
C PRO A 107 3.68 15.34 2.83
N HIS A 108 4.80 16.04 3.08
CA HIS A 108 4.79 17.29 3.86
C HIS A 108 3.95 18.40 3.22
N LEU A 109 4.04 18.56 1.89
CA LEU A 109 3.22 19.52 1.16
C LEU A 109 1.75 19.08 1.12
N PHE A 110 1.53 17.78 0.98
CA PHE A 110 0.18 17.22 0.82
C PHE A 110 -0.62 17.23 2.12
N ILE A 111 0.05 17.11 3.27
CA ILE A 111 -0.59 17.35 4.57
C ILE A 111 -1.09 18.80 4.68
N GLU A 112 -0.29 19.77 4.24
CA GLU A 112 -0.70 21.19 4.24
C GLU A 112 -1.89 21.43 3.31
N ASP A 113 -1.91 20.82 2.12
CA ASP A 113 -3.03 20.92 1.18
C ASP A 113 -4.32 20.37 1.79
N LEU A 114 -4.25 19.22 2.47
CA LEU A 114 -5.41 18.60 3.13
C LEU A 114 -5.87 19.40 4.34
N VAL A 115 -4.96 19.97 5.12
CA VAL A 115 -5.31 20.87 6.26
C VAL A 115 -6.01 22.11 5.74
N ALA A 116 -5.46 22.77 4.72
CA ALA A 116 -6.07 23.95 4.12
C ALA A 116 -7.46 23.65 3.55
N LEU A 117 -7.64 22.52 2.89
CA LEU A 117 -8.93 22.10 2.36
C LEU A 117 -9.94 21.79 3.47
N ARG A 118 -9.50 21.15 4.57
CA ARG A 118 -10.35 20.95 5.74
C ARG A 118 -10.79 22.29 6.35
N GLU A 119 -9.92 23.27 6.47
CA GLU A 119 -10.26 24.60 6.96
C GLU A 119 -11.24 25.32 6.03
N LEU A 120 -11.09 25.18 4.72
CA LEU A 120 -12.06 25.69 3.76
C LEU A 120 -13.45 25.06 3.99
N PHE A 121 -13.51 23.75 4.22
CA PHE A 121 -14.75 23.04 4.55
C PHE A 121 -15.40 23.60 5.83
N LEU A 122 -14.62 23.80 6.89
CA LEU A 122 -15.10 24.38 8.15
C LEU A 122 -15.70 25.78 7.96
N LYS A 123 -15.05 26.60 7.15
CA LYS A 123 -15.46 27.98 6.90
C LYS A 123 -16.73 28.06 6.04
N GLU A 124 -16.84 27.24 5.01
CA GLU A 124 -17.84 27.41 3.95
C GLU A 124 -19.04 26.46 4.05
N ILE A 125 -18.87 25.34 4.73
CA ILE A 125 -19.93 24.35 4.93
C ILE A 125 -20.42 24.42 6.40
N ARG A 126 -19.71 23.76 7.31
CA ARG A 126 -20.01 23.74 8.75
C ARG A 126 -18.95 22.94 9.52
N GLN A 127 -18.87 23.16 10.84
CA GLN A 127 -18.07 22.34 11.75
C GLN A 127 -18.59 20.89 11.78
N PRO A 128 -17.77 19.88 11.46
CA PRO A 128 -18.14 18.48 11.61
C PRO A 128 -18.14 18.07 13.10
N ARG A 129 -18.91 17.03 13.42
CA ARG A 129 -18.87 16.40 14.75
C ARG A 129 -17.56 15.64 14.96
N TRP A 130 -17.08 15.01 13.90
CA TRP A 130 -15.76 14.36 13.83
C TRP A 130 -15.20 14.48 12.41
N SER A 131 -13.88 14.42 12.34
CA SER A 131 -13.16 14.28 11.07
C SER A 131 -12.23 13.10 11.17
N ILE A 132 -12.18 12.26 10.14
CA ILE A 132 -11.15 11.23 9.98
C ILE A 132 -10.30 11.53 8.77
N ILE A 133 -9.06 11.01 8.78
CA ILE A 133 -8.22 10.98 7.60
C ILE A 133 -8.16 9.55 7.06
N TYR A 134 -8.48 9.37 5.78
CA TYR A 134 -8.43 8.09 5.07
C TYR A 134 -7.40 8.15 3.97
N GLY A 135 -6.38 7.31 4.02
CA GLY A 135 -5.29 7.33 3.04
C GLY A 135 -4.98 5.99 2.42
N GLN A 136 -4.60 6.03 1.13
CA GLN A 136 -4.12 4.86 0.39
C GLN A 136 -2.66 5.02 -0.01
N SER A 137 -1.83 3.96 0.11
CA SER A 137 -0.43 3.96 -0.33
C SER A 137 0.37 5.10 0.34
N MET A 138 0.92 6.03 -0.40
CA MET A 138 1.50 7.27 0.13
C MET A 138 0.52 8.02 1.05
N GLY A 139 -0.77 7.99 0.73
CA GLY A 139 -1.82 8.56 1.59
C GLY A 139 -1.90 7.90 2.97
N GLY A 140 -1.51 6.63 3.10
CA GLY A 140 -1.36 5.96 4.39
C GLY A 140 -0.23 6.56 5.23
N HIS A 141 0.91 6.94 4.61
CA HIS A 141 1.94 7.72 5.29
C HIS A 141 1.40 9.08 5.75
N ILE A 142 0.70 9.79 4.85
CA ILE A 142 0.06 11.07 5.18
C ILE A 142 -0.90 10.90 6.36
N THR A 143 -1.68 9.82 6.39
CA THR A 143 -2.60 9.50 7.50
C THR A 143 -1.85 9.38 8.82
N VAL A 144 -0.88 8.47 8.92
CA VAL A 144 -0.14 8.24 10.17
C VAL A 144 0.65 9.46 10.59
N ALA A 145 1.32 10.13 9.65
CA ALA A 145 2.06 11.35 9.93
C ALA A 145 1.15 12.48 10.44
N SER A 146 -0.05 12.63 9.86
CA SER A 146 -1.02 13.62 10.33
C SER A 146 -1.48 13.34 11.75
N LEU A 147 -1.74 12.06 12.11
CA LEU A 147 -2.15 11.70 13.48
C LEU A 147 -1.04 11.97 14.51
N GLU A 148 0.22 11.69 14.17
CA GLU A 148 1.35 11.90 15.09
C GLU A 148 1.83 13.35 15.16
N LEU A 149 1.86 14.08 14.02
CA LEU A 149 2.42 15.44 13.94
C LEU A 149 1.38 16.54 14.15
N ARG A 150 0.09 16.24 14.03
CA ARG A 150 -1.03 17.17 14.16
C ARG A 150 -2.10 16.63 15.12
N PRO A 151 -1.73 16.31 16.38
CA PRO A 151 -2.69 15.76 17.35
C PRO A 151 -3.87 16.70 17.53
N GLY A 152 -5.08 16.13 17.61
CA GLY A 152 -6.32 16.89 17.76
C GLY A 152 -6.97 17.35 16.46
N LEU A 153 -6.30 17.23 15.30
CA LEU A 153 -6.88 17.61 14.02
C LEU A 153 -7.94 16.60 13.54
N TYR A 154 -7.71 15.32 13.81
CA TYR A 154 -8.59 14.20 13.44
C TYR A 154 -8.98 13.39 14.67
N GLN A 155 -10.15 12.75 14.63
CA GLN A 155 -10.64 11.85 15.67
C GLN A 155 -10.28 10.37 15.36
N GLY A 156 -9.70 10.09 14.19
CA GLY A 156 -9.22 8.78 13.82
C GLY A 156 -8.62 8.75 12.42
N GLY A 157 -8.05 7.61 12.05
CA GLY A 157 -7.48 7.38 10.73
C GLY A 157 -7.78 5.99 10.19
N LEU A 158 -7.93 5.90 8.86
CA LEU A 158 -7.97 4.66 8.09
C LEU A 158 -6.79 4.67 7.11
N SER A 159 -5.89 3.69 7.22
CA SER A 159 -4.76 3.54 6.30
C SER A 159 -4.93 2.25 5.51
N GLU A 160 -5.06 2.36 4.20
CA GLU A 160 -5.16 1.20 3.29
C GLU A 160 -3.88 1.07 2.48
N CYS A 161 -3.31 -0.15 2.42
CA CYS A 161 -2.04 -0.44 1.74
C CYS A 161 -0.95 0.62 2.06
N GLY A 162 -0.97 1.15 3.29
CA GLY A 162 -0.28 2.39 3.66
C GLY A 162 1.17 2.19 4.07
N LEU A 163 1.99 3.21 3.80
CA LEU A 163 3.37 3.30 4.28
C LEU A 163 3.38 3.77 5.75
N VAL A 164 2.80 2.97 6.65
CA VAL A 164 2.53 3.36 8.05
C VAL A 164 3.79 3.66 8.88
N ASP A 165 4.92 3.04 8.54
CA ASP A 165 6.22 3.33 9.17
C ASP A 165 6.97 4.51 8.50
N GLY A 166 6.39 5.10 7.46
CA GLY A 166 6.96 6.26 6.77
C GLY A 166 8.30 5.94 6.11
N ILE A 167 9.42 6.32 6.74
CA ILE A 167 10.76 6.13 6.18
C ILE A 167 11.15 4.64 6.02
N GLY A 168 10.50 3.74 6.72
CA GLY A 168 10.73 2.29 6.61
C GLY A 168 10.63 1.77 5.18
N ILE A 169 9.85 2.43 4.31
CA ILE A 169 9.80 2.07 2.88
C ILE A 169 11.13 2.29 2.17
N ALA A 170 11.83 3.40 2.45
CA ALA A 170 13.14 3.67 1.85
C ALA A 170 14.19 2.68 2.36
N ASP A 171 14.12 2.29 3.62
CA ASP A 171 14.98 1.26 4.21
C ASP A 171 14.76 -0.11 3.56
N TYR A 172 13.49 -0.50 3.42
CA TYR A 172 13.12 -1.75 2.76
C TYR A 172 13.62 -1.80 1.30
N LEU A 173 13.34 -0.78 0.51
CA LEU A 173 13.74 -0.74 -0.91
C LEU A 173 15.26 -0.73 -1.05
N MET A 174 15.98 -0.05 -0.17
CA MET A 174 17.43 -0.04 -0.15
C MET A 174 18.01 -1.39 0.31
N ALA A 175 17.40 -2.03 1.31
CA ALA A 175 17.78 -3.38 1.75
C ALA A 175 17.55 -4.42 0.65
N TYR A 176 16.44 -4.31 -0.08
CA TYR A 176 16.13 -5.11 -1.26
C TYR A 176 17.24 -4.98 -2.33
N THR A 177 17.67 -3.75 -2.62
CA THR A 177 18.70 -3.48 -3.63
C THR A 177 20.09 -3.97 -3.17
N ALA A 178 20.44 -3.78 -1.89
CA ALA A 178 21.70 -4.27 -1.34
C ALA A 178 21.77 -5.81 -1.33
N ALA A 179 20.67 -6.50 -1.04
CA ALA A 179 20.60 -7.95 -1.16
C ALA A 179 20.73 -8.41 -2.62
N ALA A 180 20.07 -7.71 -3.54
CA ALA A 180 20.19 -8.00 -4.98
C ALA A 180 21.62 -7.83 -5.48
N GLU A 181 22.32 -6.77 -5.05
CA GLU A 181 23.75 -6.53 -5.36
C GLU A 181 24.62 -7.69 -4.91
N LEU A 182 24.53 -8.06 -3.62
CA LEU A 182 25.38 -9.12 -3.07
C LEU A 182 25.12 -10.47 -3.77
N ILE A 183 23.86 -10.84 -3.91
CA ILE A 183 23.49 -12.17 -4.41
C ILE A 183 23.72 -12.29 -5.90
N SER A 184 23.44 -11.25 -6.68
CA SER A 184 23.71 -11.25 -8.13
C SER A 184 25.22 -11.16 -8.43
N GLY A 185 26.00 -10.49 -7.57
CA GLY A 185 27.39 -10.13 -7.80
C GLY A 185 27.54 -8.95 -8.75
N VAL A 186 26.47 -8.20 -9.05
CA VAL A 186 26.49 -7.04 -9.94
C VAL A 186 26.47 -5.76 -9.08
N PRO A 187 27.46 -4.84 -9.21
CA PRO A 187 27.63 -3.69 -8.33
C PRO A 187 26.66 -2.55 -8.68
N ILE A 188 25.35 -2.81 -8.53
CA ILE A 188 24.28 -1.89 -8.92
C ILE A 188 24.27 -0.59 -8.07
N LEU A 189 24.72 -0.67 -6.83
CA LEU A 189 24.82 0.47 -5.93
C LEU A 189 26.03 1.39 -6.24
N ASP A 190 26.94 0.96 -7.13
CA ASP A 190 28.05 1.77 -7.59
C ASP A 190 27.74 2.60 -8.83
N ALA A 191 26.54 2.48 -9.38
CA ALA A 191 26.11 3.25 -10.55
C ALA A 191 26.13 4.76 -10.25
N PRO A 192 26.95 5.56 -10.96
CA PRO A 192 27.03 7.00 -10.71
C PRO A 192 25.78 7.75 -11.17
N ASP A 193 25.10 7.23 -12.17
CA ASP A 193 23.92 7.83 -12.80
C ASP A 193 22.98 6.78 -13.40
N ARG A 194 21.87 7.24 -13.95
CA ARG A 194 20.85 6.39 -14.58
C ARG A 194 21.31 5.68 -15.86
N GLN A 195 22.29 6.22 -16.57
CA GLN A 195 22.79 5.60 -17.80
C GLN A 195 23.60 4.35 -17.49
N VAL A 196 24.41 4.40 -16.43
CA VAL A 196 25.16 3.22 -15.94
C VAL A 196 24.27 2.27 -15.16
N PHE A 197 23.29 2.79 -14.42
CA PHE A 197 22.37 1.97 -13.62
C PHE A 197 21.55 1.01 -14.47
N GLY A 198 21.01 1.44 -15.61
CA GLY A 198 20.17 0.61 -16.47
C GLY A 198 20.82 -0.71 -16.90
N PRO A 199 22.01 -0.70 -17.52
CA PRO A 199 22.75 -1.93 -17.86
C PRO A 199 23.09 -2.81 -16.67
N LEU A 200 23.42 -2.25 -15.50
CA LEU A 200 23.65 -3.00 -14.27
C LEU A 200 22.38 -3.70 -13.77
N LEU A 201 21.24 -3.01 -13.82
CA LEU A 201 19.94 -3.59 -13.48
C LEU A 201 19.62 -4.82 -14.36
N GLU A 202 19.89 -4.72 -15.68
CA GLU A 202 19.72 -5.89 -16.57
C GLU A 202 20.68 -7.03 -16.20
N GLY A 203 21.89 -6.69 -15.72
CA GLY A 203 22.85 -7.68 -15.19
C GLY A 203 22.30 -8.40 -13.96
N VAL A 204 21.72 -7.66 -13.01
CA VAL A 204 21.04 -8.23 -11.83
C VAL A 204 19.91 -9.16 -12.24
N VAL A 205 19.02 -8.72 -13.12
CA VAL A 205 17.88 -9.51 -13.61
C VAL A 205 18.36 -10.81 -14.27
N ARG A 206 19.41 -10.77 -15.11
CA ARG A 206 19.99 -12.00 -15.71
C ARG A 206 20.59 -12.92 -14.68
N ALA A 207 21.29 -12.40 -13.67
CA ALA A 207 21.94 -13.23 -12.65
C ALA A 207 20.95 -13.92 -11.72
N LEU A 208 19.85 -13.26 -11.38
CA LEU A 208 18.82 -13.78 -10.48
C LEU A 208 17.77 -14.61 -11.23
N GLY A 209 17.52 -14.31 -12.49
CA GLY A 209 16.36 -14.79 -13.22
C GLY A 209 15.09 -14.03 -12.84
N MET A 210 13.98 -14.40 -13.47
CA MET A 210 12.66 -13.81 -13.20
C MET A 210 11.83 -14.78 -12.34
N PRO A 211 10.85 -14.27 -11.58
CA PRO A 211 9.86 -15.10 -10.91
C PRO A 211 9.27 -16.18 -11.84
N GLY A 212 9.29 -17.43 -11.38
CA GLY A 212 8.93 -18.60 -12.21
C GLY A 212 10.09 -19.27 -12.94
N SER A 213 11.24 -18.60 -13.08
CA SER A 213 12.46 -19.14 -13.70
C SER A 213 13.74 -18.70 -12.97
N TYR A 214 13.70 -18.70 -11.64
CA TYR A 214 14.84 -18.31 -10.81
C TYR A 214 16.06 -19.20 -11.01
N THR A 215 17.24 -18.57 -11.09
CA THR A 215 18.53 -19.25 -10.91
C THR A 215 18.70 -19.69 -9.45
N ALA A 216 19.79 -20.39 -9.11
CA ALA A 216 20.13 -20.66 -7.72
C ALA A 216 20.26 -19.36 -6.90
N ARG A 217 20.89 -18.33 -7.48
CA ARG A 217 20.98 -16.98 -6.87
C ARG A 217 19.62 -16.32 -6.74
N GLY A 218 18.73 -16.50 -7.73
CA GLY A 218 17.37 -15.98 -7.67
C GLY A 218 16.58 -16.57 -6.51
N ARG A 219 16.72 -17.87 -6.22
CA ARG A 219 16.10 -18.52 -5.06
C ARG A 219 16.66 -18.00 -3.72
N GLN A 220 17.96 -17.73 -3.65
CA GLN A 220 18.55 -17.06 -2.47
C GLN A 220 17.93 -15.68 -2.26
N PHE A 221 17.85 -14.89 -3.33
CA PHE A 221 17.28 -13.55 -3.29
C PHE A 221 15.80 -13.55 -2.91
N ASP A 222 14.99 -14.42 -3.51
CA ASP A 222 13.57 -14.59 -3.22
C ASP A 222 13.34 -14.93 -1.73
N SER A 223 14.15 -15.83 -1.16
CA SER A 223 14.11 -16.13 0.27
C SER A 223 14.43 -14.91 1.13
N VAL A 224 15.45 -14.13 0.77
CA VAL A 224 15.79 -12.90 1.51
C VAL A 224 14.64 -11.89 1.43
N VAL A 225 14.05 -11.70 0.26
CA VAL A 225 12.92 -10.80 0.05
C VAL A 225 11.71 -11.21 0.88
N LYS A 226 11.40 -12.51 0.98
CA LYS A 226 10.35 -13.04 1.84
C LYS A 226 10.47 -12.51 3.28
N PHE A 227 11.66 -12.55 3.85
CA PHE A 227 11.91 -12.06 5.20
C PHE A 227 11.89 -10.53 5.30
N LEU A 228 12.42 -9.82 4.31
CA LEU A 228 12.33 -8.35 4.24
C LEU A 228 10.87 -7.87 4.17
N MET A 229 10.00 -8.63 3.52
CA MET A 229 8.58 -8.33 3.39
C MET A 229 7.73 -8.67 4.62
N GLY A 230 8.28 -9.28 5.66
CA GLY A 230 7.55 -9.59 6.91
C GLY A 230 7.47 -11.07 7.27
N ALA A 231 8.41 -11.88 6.82
CA ALA A 231 8.59 -13.31 7.07
C ALA A 231 7.62 -14.23 6.31
N ASP A 232 7.66 -15.51 6.64
CA ASP A 232 6.91 -16.55 5.94
C ASP A 232 5.40 -16.44 6.23
N ARG A 233 4.62 -16.29 5.18
CA ARG A 233 3.17 -16.14 5.24
C ARG A 233 2.53 -16.57 3.92
N ALA A 234 1.23 -16.82 3.92
CA ALA A 234 0.54 -17.15 2.68
C ALA A 234 0.63 -16.04 1.64
N GLY A 235 0.94 -16.40 0.41
CA GLY A 235 1.02 -15.48 -0.72
C GLY A 235 2.35 -14.73 -0.86
N ASN A 236 3.40 -15.11 -0.12
CA ASN A 236 4.72 -14.49 -0.23
C ASN A 236 5.28 -14.44 -1.65
N ASP A 237 5.15 -15.54 -2.37
CA ASP A 237 5.72 -15.76 -3.70
C ASP A 237 4.80 -15.27 -4.83
N LEU A 238 3.51 -15.08 -4.54
CA LEU A 238 2.52 -14.66 -5.52
C LEU A 238 2.82 -13.29 -6.16
N PRO A 239 3.13 -12.23 -5.40
CA PRO A 239 3.31 -10.91 -5.98
C PRO A 239 4.51 -10.86 -6.92
N LEU A 240 5.62 -11.47 -6.57
CA LEU A 240 6.82 -11.49 -7.43
C LEU A 240 6.60 -12.37 -8.65
N ARG A 241 5.91 -13.51 -8.51
CA ARG A 241 5.62 -14.44 -9.60
C ARG A 241 4.57 -13.92 -10.58
N LEU A 242 3.48 -13.34 -10.07
CA LEU A 242 2.40 -12.79 -10.90
C LEU A 242 2.77 -11.43 -11.51
N GLN A 243 3.68 -10.72 -10.89
CA GLN A 243 4.05 -9.36 -11.25
C GLN A 243 5.57 -9.28 -11.51
N GLY A 244 6.10 -10.21 -12.30
CA GLY A 244 7.55 -10.33 -12.56
C GLY A 244 8.23 -9.02 -12.98
N LEU A 245 7.49 -8.07 -13.59
CA LEU A 245 7.94 -6.72 -13.84
C LEU A 245 8.14 -5.88 -12.56
N GLN A 246 7.50 -6.24 -11.44
CA GLN A 246 7.62 -5.49 -10.19
C GLN A 246 8.99 -5.65 -9.52
N ALA A 247 9.59 -6.84 -9.54
CA ALA A 247 10.93 -7.03 -9.00
C ALA A 247 11.92 -6.08 -9.69
N ARG A 248 11.84 -5.97 -11.01
CA ARG A 248 12.64 -5.03 -11.80
C ARG A 248 12.30 -3.57 -11.48
N TYR A 249 11.03 -3.26 -11.28
CA TYR A 249 10.57 -1.93 -10.94
C TYR A 249 11.05 -1.51 -9.54
N LEU A 250 10.97 -2.39 -8.54
CA LEU A 250 11.46 -2.11 -7.19
C LEU A 250 12.96 -1.78 -7.20
N LEU A 251 13.77 -2.54 -7.94
CA LEU A 251 15.19 -2.24 -8.11
C LEU A 251 15.39 -0.89 -8.81
N ASN A 252 14.59 -0.56 -9.81
CA ASN A 252 14.72 0.68 -10.58
C ASN A 252 14.40 1.94 -9.78
N ILE A 253 13.52 1.84 -8.78
CA ILE A 253 13.16 3.00 -7.92
C ILE A 253 14.38 3.48 -7.11
N MET A 254 15.23 2.55 -6.68
CA MET A 254 16.27 2.81 -5.67
C MET A 254 17.67 3.01 -6.27
N HIS A 255 17.76 3.62 -7.46
CA HIS A 255 19.04 4.17 -7.88
C HIS A 255 19.43 5.28 -6.89
N ARG A 256 20.47 5.02 -6.08
CA ARG A 256 21.04 5.99 -5.14
C ARG A 256 22.31 6.58 -5.78
N PRO A 257 22.29 7.86 -6.19
CA PRO A 257 23.46 8.48 -6.81
C PRO A 257 24.64 8.56 -5.84
N LYS A 258 25.85 8.67 -6.37
CA LYS A 258 27.05 8.84 -5.53
C LYS A 258 26.98 10.13 -4.71
N ASP A 259 26.50 11.21 -5.31
CA ASP A 259 26.29 12.50 -4.64
C ASP A 259 24.91 12.57 -3.97
N VAL A 260 24.62 11.60 -3.09
CA VAL A 260 23.35 11.49 -2.40
C VAL A 260 23.07 12.66 -1.45
N GLU A 261 24.08 13.41 -1.04
CA GLU A 261 23.92 14.59 -0.18
C GLU A 261 23.15 15.70 -0.87
N ASN A 262 23.33 15.83 -2.20
CA ASN A 262 22.63 16.79 -3.04
C ASN A 262 21.37 16.22 -3.73
N GLU A 263 21.02 14.97 -3.41
CA GLU A 263 19.85 14.31 -4.00
C GLU A 263 18.55 15.01 -3.56
N ALA A 264 17.72 15.32 -4.53
CA ALA A 264 16.43 15.97 -4.30
C ALA A 264 15.40 15.04 -3.66
N ASN A 265 15.55 13.70 -3.79
CA ASN A 265 14.66 12.74 -3.17
C ASN A 265 15.02 12.51 -1.69
N PRO A 266 14.21 13.03 -0.75
CA PRO A 266 14.50 12.89 0.69
C PRO A 266 14.56 11.43 1.16
N GLY A 267 13.79 10.53 0.53
CA GLY A 267 13.80 9.10 0.85
C GLY A 267 15.15 8.44 0.55
N LEU A 268 15.82 8.79 -0.57
CA LEU A 268 17.14 8.28 -0.89
C LEU A 268 18.22 8.79 0.08
N ARG A 269 18.10 10.04 0.53
CA ARG A 269 18.99 10.64 1.53
C ARG A 269 18.82 10.00 2.91
N ALA A 270 17.59 9.67 3.28
CA ALA A 270 17.24 9.15 4.60
C ALA A 270 17.36 7.61 4.71
N ALA A 271 17.46 6.88 3.59
CA ALA A 271 17.50 5.42 3.57
C ALA A 271 18.68 4.86 4.38
N SER A 272 18.40 3.82 5.18
CA SER A 272 19.40 3.12 6.00
C SER A 272 19.16 1.62 5.99
N THR A 273 20.23 0.85 5.83
CA THR A 273 20.20 -0.62 6.03
C THR A 273 21.02 -1.07 7.23
N ALA A 274 21.59 -0.12 8.00
CA ALA A 274 22.49 -0.42 9.12
C ALA A 274 21.82 -1.30 10.20
N HIS A 275 20.51 -1.10 10.43
CA HIS A 275 19.72 -1.84 11.42
C HIS A 275 19.06 -3.12 10.86
N VAL A 276 19.12 -3.36 9.55
CA VAL A 276 18.45 -4.50 8.91
C VAL A 276 19.20 -5.79 9.19
N LYS A 277 18.53 -6.75 9.83
CA LYS A 277 18.99 -8.13 9.93
C LYS A 277 18.44 -8.93 8.77
N TYR A 278 19.31 -9.29 7.82
CA TYR A 278 18.91 -10.11 6.69
C TYR A 278 18.79 -11.57 7.13
N ARG A 279 17.75 -12.23 6.66
CA ARG A 279 17.47 -13.64 6.89
C ARG A 279 17.34 -14.38 5.57
N ILE A 280 17.63 -15.69 5.59
CA ILE A 280 17.53 -16.55 4.43
C ILE A 280 17.17 -17.97 4.90
N ASP A 281 16.39 -18.71 4.10
CA ASP A 281 16.08 -20.11 4.39
C ASP A 281 17.34 -20.97 4.35
N PRO A 282 17.43 -21.99 5.21
CA PRO A 282 18.57 -22.90 5.22
C PRO A 282 18.64 -23.74 3.92
N GLY A 283 19.84 -24.19 3.57
CA GLY A 283 20.06 -25.11 2.44
C GLY A 283 20.15 -24.43 1.07
N LEU A 284 20.12 -23.10 1.00
CA LEU A 284 20.25 -22.36 -0.27
C LEU A 284 21.69 -22.05 -0.69
N GLY A 285 22.70 -22.52 0.08
CA GLY A 285 24.12 -22.30 -0.24
C GLY A 285 24.65 -20.91 0.14
N LEU A 286 23.93 -20.17 0.97
CA LEU A 286 24.32 -18.92 1.63
C LEU A 286 23.70 -18.93 3.03
N THR A 287 24.50 -18.62 4.05
CA THR A 287 24.03 -18.55 5.44
C THR A 287 23.64 -17.14 5.84
N GLU A 288 22.85 -17.01 6.92
CA GLU A 288 22.51 -15.69 7.46
C GLU A 288 23.75 -14.91 7.90
N ASP A 289 24.74 -15.57 8.48
CA ASP A 289 25.98 -14.94 8.95
C ASP A 289 26.79 -14.40 7.76
N GLU A 290 27.00 -15.22 6.72
CA GLU A 290 27.67 -14.80 5.50
C GLU A 290 26.95 -13.63 4.80
N LEU A 291 25.61 -13.72 4.72
CA LEU A 291 24.76 -12.68 4.14
C LEU A 291 24.94 -11.35 4.91
N ASN A 292 24.81 -11.39 6.24
CA ASN A 292 24.91 -10.19 7.06
C ASN A 292 26.32 -9.62 7.15
N ALA A 293 27.37 -10.46 7.06
CA ALA A 293 28.77 -10.02 7.05
C ALA A 293 29.17 -9.35 5.71
N ARG A 294 28.54 -9.74 4.60
CA ARG A 294 28.95 -9.32 3.26
C ARG A 294 28.06 -8.28 2.62
N VAL A 295 26.76 -8.20 3.03
CA VAL A 295 25.84 -7.24 2.45
C VAL A 295 26.28 -5.81 2.76
N ARG A 296 26.26 -4.96 1.75
CA ARG A 296 26.60 -3.54 1.88
C ARG A 296 25.63 -2.85 2.84
N ARG A 297 26.18 -2.17 3.86
CA ARG A 297 25.42 -1.34 4.78
C ARG A 297 25.33 0.08 4.24
N ILE A 298 24.12 0.57 4.10
CA ILE A 298 23.83 1.93 3.68
C ILE A 298 23.51 2.75 4.92
N HIS A 299 24.08 3.95 4.96
CA HIS A 299 23.84 4.90 6.04
C HIS A 299 23.12 6.15 5.49
N PRO A 300 22.23 6.77 6.27
CA PRO A 300 21.55 7.97 5.86
C PRO A 300 22.54 9.14 5.80
N VAL A 301 22.20 10.13 4.99
CA VAL A 301 22.87 11.45 5.07
C VAL A 301 22.64 12.03 6.46
N LYS A 302 23.63 12.77 6.98
CA LYS A 302 23.55 13.42 8.29
C LYS A 302 22.24 14.22 8.40
N ASP A 303 21.57 14.05 9.52
CA ASP A 303 20.29 14.70 9.87
C ASP A 303 19.08 14.38 8.96
N ALA A 304 19.25 13.57 7.91
CA ALA A 304 18.17 13.25 6.98
C ALA A 304 16.99 12.48 7.65
N ARG A 305 17.23 11.87 8.82
CA ARG A 305 16.20 11.16 9.62
C ARG A 305 15.83 11.92 10.91
N SER A 306 16.37 13.11 11.11
CA SER A 306 16.07 13.90 12.30
C SER A 306 14.63 14.37 12.29
N SER A 307 13.91 14.15 13.40
CA SER A 307 12.55 14.64 13.59
C SER A 307 12.44 16.17 13.57
N THR A 308 13.52 16.86 13.93
CA THR A 308 13.59 18.33 13.93
C THR A 308 13.85 18.88 12.53
N ALA A 309 14.83 18.32 11.81
CA ALA A 309 15.20 18.81 10.49
C ALA A 309 14.26 18.29 9.38
N ASN A 310 13.74 17.10 9.54
CA ASN A 310 12.93 16.42 8.53
C ASN A 310 11.83 15.55 9.13
N PRO A 311 10.81 16.15 9.80
CA PRO A 311 9.81 15.40 10.57
C PRO A 311 9.04 14.39 9.72
N MET A 312 8.92 14.65 8.41
CA MET A 312 8.21 13.75 7.49
C MET A 312 8.95 12.45 7.22
N TYR A 313 10.29 12.49 7.19
CA TYR A 313 11.17 11.36 6.96
C TYR A 313 11.87 10.86 8.24
N ALA A 314 11.44 11.37 9.39
CA ALA A 314 11.78 10.76 10.66
C ALA A 314 11.02 9.45 10.85
N GLU A 315 11.56 8.60 11.69
CA GLU A 315 10.84 7.40 12.10
C GLU A 315 9.51 7.77 12.79
N ARG A 316 8.45 7.03 12.48
CA ARG A 316 7.19 7.18 13.19
C ARG A 316 7.38 6.75 14.65
N THR A 317 6.77 7.50 15.54
CA THR A 317 6.98 7.29 16.99
C THR A 317 6.02 6.25 17.57
N GLY A 318 4.95 5.94 16.89
CA GLY A 318 3.85 5.12 17.39
C GLY A 318 2.98 5.82 18.43
N ARG A 319 3.18 7.10 18.73
CA ARG A 319 2.43 7.86 19.75
C ARG A 319 1.07 8.31 19.21
N LEU A 320 0.17 7.36 19.10
CA LEU A 320 -1.21 7.65 18.73
C LEU A 320 -1.97 8.29 19.91
N THR A 321 -2.86 9.23 19.60
CA THR A 321 -3.80 9.84 20.56
C THR A 321 -5.25 9.55 20.20
N VAL A 322 -5.49 8.95 19.03
CA VAL A 322 -6.81 8.60 18.48
C VAL A 322 -6.75 7.25 17.78
N PRO A 323 -7.88 6.59 17.53
CA PRO A 323 -7.96 5.34 16.79
C PRO A 323 -7.29 5.38 15.40
N LEU A 324 -6.50 4.37 15.09
CA LEU A 324 -5.99 4.08 13.75
C LEU A 324 -6.35 2.64 13.38
N LEU A 325 -7.10 2.47 12.29
CA LEU A 325 -7.33 1.18 11.67
C LEU A 325 -6.49 1.09 10.39
N THR A 326 -5.73 0.02 10.23
CA THR A 326 -5.01 -0.26 8.98
C THR A 326 -5.60 -1.47 8.28
N LEU A 327 -5.52 -1.45 6.95
CA LEU A 327 -5.98 -2.51 6.06
C LEU A 327 -4.89 -2.77 5.05
N HIS A 328 -4.27 -3.97 5.09
CA HIS A 328 -3.05 -4.25 4.35
C HIS A 328 -3.07 -5.64 3.70
N GLU A 329 -2.31 -5.83 2.62
CA GLU A 329 -2.23 -7.08 1.90
C GLU A 329 -1.03 -7.93 2.33
N THR A 330 -1.20 -9.25 2.43
CA THR A 330 -0.09 -10.16 2.74
C THR A 330 0.99 -10.17 1.66
N GLY A 331 0.60 -9.97 0.41
CA GLY A 331 1.46 -10.11 -0.76
C GLY A 331 1.88 -8.77 -1.38
N ASP A 332 1.69 -7.64 -0.72
CA ASP A 332 2.14 -6.36 -1.22
C ASP A 332 3.67 -6.27 -1.20
N ALA A 333 4.29 -6.28 -2.39
CA ALA A 333 5.73 -6.15 -2.55
C ALA A 333 6.20 -4.69 -2.66
N TRP A 334 5.28 -3.76 -2.90
CA TRP A 334 5.59 -2.33 -2.99
C TRP A 334 5.66 -1.68 -1.60
N VAL A 335 4.68 -2.03 -0.78
CA VAL A 335 4.58 -1.60 0.61
C VAL A 335 4.43 -2.86 1.47
N PRO A 336 5.53 -3.43 1.94
CA PRO A 336 5.49 -4.76 2.54
C PRO A 336 4.83 -4.77 3.92
N LEU A 337 4.26 -5.92 4.29
CA LEU A 337 3.66 -6.16 5.62
C LEU A 337 4.65 -5.87 6.77
N SER A 338 5.95 -5.92 6.51
CA SER A 338 6.97 -5.56 7.51
C SER A 338 6.85 -4.13 8.04
N LEU A 339 6.25 -3.21 7.27
CA LEU A 339 5.98 -1.84 7.73
C LEU A 339 4.87 -1.82 8.78
N GLU A 340 3.82 -2.63 8.61
CA GLU A 340 2.76 -2.84 9.61
C GLU A 340 3.34 -3.44 10.89
N GLN A 341 4.23 -4.43 10.76
CA GLN A 341 4.93 -5.05 11.89
C GLN A 341 5.84 -4.06 12.63
N SER A 342 6.57 -3.23 11.88
CA SER A 342 7.42 -2.18 12.45
C SER A 342 6.60 -1.17 13.23
N TYR A 343 5.53 -0.67 12.64
CA TYR A 343 4.66 0.31 13.30
C TYR A 343 3.96 -0.27 14.54
N LYS A 344 3.52 -1.54 14.51
CA LYS A 344 2.98 -2.22 15.70
C LYS A 344 3.98 -2.22 16.86
N ARG A 345 5.24 -2.56 16.60
CA ARG A 345 6.28 -2.52 17.65
C ARG A 345 6.46 -1.12 18.22
N ARG A 346 6.38 -0.07 17.38
CA ARG A 346 6.49 1.32 17.84
C ARG A 346 5.32 1.72 18.74
N THR A 347 4.10 1.37 18.37
CA THR A 347 2.93 1.66 19.21
C THR A 347 2.99 0.91 20.55
N MET A 348 3.48 -0.34 20.56
CA MET A 348 3.72 -1.09 21.81
C MET A 348 4.77 -0.40 22.68
N MET A 349 5.90 0.04 22.12
CA MET A 349 6.92 0.79 22.85
C MET A 349 6.40 2.13 23.37
N ALA A 350 5.49 2.76 22.65
CA ALA A 350 4.86 4.01 23.06
C ALA A 350 3.69 3.82 24.04
N GLY A 351 3.23 2.58 24.28
CA GLY A 351 2.06 2.29 25.12
C GLY A 351 0.72 2.67 24.51
N THR A 352 0.66 2.82 23.19
CA THR A 352 -0.54 3.28 22.46
C THR A 352 -1.12 2.21 21.51
N ASP A 353 -0.65 0.99 21.60
CA ASP A 353 -1.08 -0.12 20.73
C ASP A 353 -2.56 -0.49 20.90
N HIS A 354 -3.19 -0.09 22.01
CA HIS A 354 -4.64 -0.17 22.19
C HIS A 354 -5.43 0.73 21.23
N LEU A 355 -4.80 1.75 20.67
CA LEU A 355 -5.37 2.64 19.64
C LEU A 355 -5.07 2.18 18.20
N LEU A 356 -4.33 1.10 18.02
CA LEU A 356 -4.04 0.53 16.71
C LEU A 356 -4.82 -0.78 16.49
N VAL A 357 -5.55 -0.86 15.40
CA VAL A 357 -6.15 -2.10 14.88
C VAL A 357 -5.59 -2.34 13.50
N GLN A 358 -5.01 -3.53 13.29
CA GLN A 358 -4.46 -3.92 11.99
C GLN A 358 -5.27 -5.08 11.42
N ARG A 359 -5.76 -4.91 10.19
CA ARG A 359 -6.44 -5.94 9.41
C ARG A 359 -5.61 -6.28 8.19
N VAL A 360 -5.53 -7.55 7.89
CA VAL A 360 -4.75 -8.04 6.76
C VAL A 360 -5.68 -8.81 5.81
N VAL A 361 -5.46 -8.68 4.52
CA VAL A 361 -6.14 -9.47 3.48
C VAL A 361 -5.11 -10.27 2.68
N ARG A 362 -5.52 -11.44 2.21
CA ARG A 362 -4.69 -12.29 1.34
C ARG A 362 -4.86 -11.88 -0.10
N ALA A 363 -4.09 -10.90 -0.51
CA ALA A 363 -4.05 -10.41 -1.89
C ALA A 363 -2.60 -10.24 -2.34
N PRO A 364 -2.29 -10.54 -3.62
CA PRO A 364 -0.92 -10.44 -4.14
C PRO A 364 -0.56 -9.06 -4.65
N SER A 365 -1.47 -8.10 -4.61
CA SER A 365 -1.31 -6.78 -5.22
C SER A 365 -1.25 -5.65 -4.20
N HIS A 366 -0.70 -4.52 -4.60
CA HIS A 366 -0.74 -3.27 -3.86
C HIS A 366 -2.13 -2.62 -3.97
N CYS A 367 -2.76 -2.29 -2.86
CA CYS A 367 -4.12 -1.74 -2.77
C CYS A 367 -5.21 -2.63 -3.40
N GLY A 368 -5.05 -3.95 -3.32
CA GLY A 368 -5.94 -4.95 -3.90
C GLY A 368 -7.08 -5.40 -2.97
N VAL A 369 -7.45 -4.61 -1.98
CA VAL A 369 -8.56 -4.89 -1.06
C VAL A 369 -9.89 -4.79 -1.80
N ASP A 370 -10.82 -5.68 -1.51
CA ASP A 370 -12.15 -5.61 -2.10
C ASP A 370 -13.04 -4.53 -1.45
N GLY A 371 -14.09 -4.11 -2.18
CA GLY A 371 -14.95 -3.02 -1.74
C GLY A 371 -15.75 -3.32 -0.48
N SER A 372 -16.12 -4.57 -0.22
CA SER A 372 -16.88 -4.95 0.99
C SER A 372 -16.00 -4.84 2.23
N THR A 373 -14.78 -5.31 2.16
CA THR A 373 -13.80 -5.22 3.25
C THR A 373 -13.44 -3.78 3.57
N ARG A 374 -13.30 -2.92 2.53
CA ARG A 374 -13.11 -1.47 2.72
C ARG A 374 -14.26 -0.81 3.47
N ARG A 375 -15.50 -1.06 3.02
CA ARG A 375 -16.70 -0.51 3.67
C ARG A 375 -16.78 -0.96 5.13
N GLN A 376 -16.60 -2.24 5.40
CA GLN A 376 -16.61 -2.75 6.77
C GLN A 376 -15.53 -2.09 7.64
N ALA A 377 -14.31 -1.91 7.13
CA ALA A 377 -13.23 -1.25 7.87
C ALA A 377 -13.58 0.21 8.19
N PHE A 378 -14.20 0.91 7.26
CA PHE A 378 -14.67 2.28 7.45
C PHE A 378 -15.78 2.36 8.52
N ASP A 379 -16.82 1.51 8.39
CA ASP A 379 -17.96 1.49 9.31
C ASP A 379 -17.53 1.14 10.75
N ASP A 380 -16.60 0.20 10.88
CA ASP A 380 -16.04 -0.21 12.17
C ASP A 380 -15.18 0.91 12.80
N LEU A 381 -14.41 1.66 12.00
CA LEU A 381 -13.68 2.83 12.50
C LEU A 381 -14.64 3.93 12.97
N VAL A 382 -15.70 4.22 12.21
CA VAL A 382 -16.73 5.18 12.61
C VAL A 382 -17.41 4.73 13.91
N ALA A 383 -17.74 3.45 14.03
CA ALA A 383 -18.30 2.87 15.25
C ALA A 383 -17.34 3.02 16.45
N TRP A 384 -16.06 2.83 16.20
CA TRP A 384 -15.06 3.01 17.25
C TRP A 384 -14.97 4.45 17.74
N ILE A 385 -14.98 5.41 16.82
CA ILE A 385 -14.94 6.85 17.14
C ILE A 385 -16.23 7.32 17.83
N GLU A 386 -17.39 6.92 17.32
CA GLU A 386 -18.68 7.42 17.82
C GLU A 386 -19.18 6.71 19.07
N ARG A 387 -18.89 5.41 19.20
CA ARG A 387 -19.47 4.56 20.25
C ARG A 387 -18.43 3.90 21.15
N GLY A 388 -17.13 4.10 20.90
CA GLY A 388 -16.05 3.45 21.64
C GLY A 388 -15.93 1.93 21.39
N VAL A 389 -16.59 1.39 20.37
CA VAL A 389 -16.56 -0.04 20.05
C VAL A 389 -15.29 -0.34 19.25
N ARG A 390 -14.23 -0.73 19.95
CA ARG A 390 -12.96 -1.09 19.30
C ARG A 390 -13.17 -2.35 18.44
N PRO A 391 -12.86 -2.28 17.12
CA PRO A 391 -13.04 -3.43 16.24
C PRO A 391 -11.94 -4.48 16.43
N ASP A 392 -12.20 -5.69 15.93
CA ASP A 392 -11.23 -6.75 15.86
C ASP A 392 -10.15 -6.45 14.80
N GLY A 393 -8.95 -6.95 15.08
CA GLY A 393 -7.81 -6.94 14.16
C GLY A 393 -7.08 -8.28 14.18
N GLU A 394 -5.88 -8.30 13.62
CA GLU A 394 -4.97 -9.46 13.60
C GLU A 394 -3.65 -9.12 14.29
N ASP A 395 -2.99 -10.16 14.80
CA ASP A 395 -1.64 -10.05 15.33
C ASP A 395 -0.62 -10.25 14.18
N VAL A 396 -0.17 -9.15 13.60
CA VAL A 396 0.84 -9.15 12.54
C VAL A 396 2.25 -9.52 13.06
N LEU A 397 2.43 -9.63 14.39
CA LEU A 397 3.68 -10.04 15.03
C LEU A 397 3.66 -11.49 15.49
N ALA A 398 2.59 -12.24 15.26
CA ALA A 398 2.51 -13.66 15.60
C ALA A 398 3.72 -14.43 15.02
N SER A 399 4.20 -15.41 15.77
CA SER A 399 5.31 -16.27 15.32
C SER A 399 4.92 -17.15 14.12
N ASP A 400 3.64 -17.47 13.98
CA ASP A 400 3.05 -18.19 12.84
C ASP A 400 2.04 -17.26 12.13
N LEU A 401 2.39 -16.86 10.91
CA LEU A 401 1.57 -16.02 10.04
C LEU A 401 0.81 -16.82 8.98
N SER A 402 0.80 -18.16 9.05
CA SER A 402 0.16 -19.02 8.05
C SER A 402 -1.34 -18.77 7.91
N ARG A 403 -1.99 -18.26 8.95
CA ARG A 403 -3.43 -17.95 8.96
C ARG A 403 -3.75 -16.47 8.87
N VAL A 404 -2.74 -15.59 8.84
CA VAL A 404 -2.96 -14.14 8.72
C VAL A 404 -3.73 -13.81 7.45
N GLY A 405 -4.64 -12.88 7.53
CA GLY A 405 -5.46 -12.40 6.40
C GLY A 405 -6.69 -13.25 6.08
N LEU A 406 -6.86 -14.43 6.68
CA LEU A 406 -8.03 -15.29 6.37
C LEU A 406 -9.35 -14.68 6.83
N LYS A 407 -9.35 -13.96 7.94
CA LYS A 407 -10.57 -13.39 8.55
C LYS A 407 -11.19 -12.32 7.66
N TRP A 408 -10.38 -11.56 6.97
CA TRP A 408 -10.78 -10.37 6.23
C TRP A 408 -10.73 -10.55 4.70
N THR A 409 -10.48 -11.78 4.23
CA THR A 409 -10.41 -12.08 2.80
C THR A 409 -11.66 -12.83 2.39
N PRO A 410 -12.63 -12.19 1.72
CA PRO A 410 -13.85 -12.87 1.29
C PRO A 410 -13.58 -13.90 0.19
N TYR A 411 -12.62 -13.61 -0.70
CA TYR A 411 -12.24 -14.48 -1.82
C TYR A 411 -10.73 -14.68 -1.84
N LEU A 412 -10.28 -15.92 -1.71
CA LEU A 412 -8.86 -16.26 -1.86
C LEU A 412 -8.47 -16.30 -3.33
N HIS A 413 -7.25 -15.82 -3.63
CA HIS A 413 -6.67 -16.01 -4.95
C HIS A 413 -6.58 -17.52 -5.26
N PRO A 414 -6.84 -18.00 -6.50
CA PRO A 414 -6.85 -19.42 -6.83
C PRO A 414 -5.56 -20.17 -6.47
N GLU A 415 -4.44 -19.48 -6.45
CA GLU A 415 -3.14 -20.03 -6.07
C GLU A 415 -2.85 -19.94 -4.56
N ASP A 416 -3.75 -19.39 -3.75
CA ASP A 416 -3.60 -19.44 -2.29
C ASP A 416 -3.68 -20.91 -1.82
N PRO A 417 -2.74 -21.38 -0.98
CA PRO A 417 -2.72 -22.76 -0.51
C PRO A 417 -4.00 -23.26 0.14
N LEU A 418 -4.85 -22.34 0.60
CA LEU A 418 -6.13 -22.64 1.24
C LEU A 418 -7.34 -22.46 0.31
N ALA A 419 -7.17 -22.01 -0.92
CA ALA A 419 -8.27 -21.76 -1.86
C ALA A 419 -9.06 -23.07 -2.16
N ALA A 420 -8.40 -24.21 -2.26
CA ALA A 420 -9.01 -25.49 -2.52
C ALA A 420 -9.72 -26.12 -1.30
N ARG A 421 -9.65 -25.51 -0.11
CA ARG A 421 -10.21 -26.02 1.14
C ARG A 421 -11.47 -25.27 1.61
N ARG A 422 -11.97 -24.32 0.81
CA ARG A 422 -13.20 -23.55 1.09
C ARG A 422 -14.38 -23.97 0.25
#